data_e542907e6aec9891288eadb2de41e58e
#
_entry.id   e542907e6aec9891288eadb2de41e58e
#
_cell.length_a   1.000
_cell.length_b   1.000
_cell.length_c   1.000
_cell.angle_alpha   90.00
_cell.angle_beta   90.00
_cell.angle_gamma   90.00
#
_symmetry.space_group_name_H-M   'P 1'
#
loop_
_entity.id
_entity.type
_entity.pdbx_description
1 polymer ?
#
loop_
_entity_poly.entity_id
_entity_poly.type
_entity_poly.pdbx_seq_one_letter_code
_entity_poly.pdbx_strand_id
1 'polypeptide(L)'
;MKIELYEIKIRDVVNGYVDSQENGVVGYGGKLNIRPAFQREFVYKEKQRNAVIETVVKGFPLNVMYWVEDENGNYELLDGQQRTISICQYVNGDFSLNSRAFHNLTETEKNQILDYPLMIYICNGNDKEKLDWFKIINIAGVQLKEQELRNAIYTGEWLSDAKRYFSKNGCVAYLLANKYLNGEVNRQDYLETVLSWISAREGIKLEDYMSIHQHDSHATPLWQYFQSVINWVQTIFP
;
A
#
# COMPACT_ATOMS: atom_id res chain seq x y z
N MET A 1 -14.20 18.73 5.34
CA MET A 1 -13.29 17.82 6.08
C MET A 1 -12.82 18.51 7.36
N LYS A 2 -12.98 17.91 8.53
CA LYS A 2 -12.40 18.36 9.81
C LYS A 2 -11.04 17.71 9.96
N ILE A 3 -10.02 18.48 10.41
CA ILE A 3 -8.63 17.99 10.53
C ILE A 3 -8.11 18.39 11.91
N GLU A 4 -7.63 17.42 12.66
CA GLU A 4 -7.05 17.64 14.01
C GLU A 4 -5.68 16.99 14.09
N LEU A 5 -4.71 17.65 14.74
CA LEU A 5 -3.34 17.15 14.90
C LEU A 5 -3.22 16.41 16.22
N TYR A 6 -2.64 15.21 16.18
CA TYR A 6 -2.34 14.36 17.32
C TYR A 6 -0.87 13.97 17.34
N GLU A 7 -0.34 13.82 18.55
CA GLU A 7 0.95 13.15 18.80
C GLU A 7 0.68 11.72 19.24
N ILE A 8 1.01 10.75 18.40
CA ILE A 8 0.83 9.33 18.70
C ILE A 8 2.19 8.66 18.77
N LYS A 9 2.49 7.98 19.88
CA LYS A 9 3.79 7.33 20.06
C LYS A 9 3.93 6.10 19.15
N ILE A 10 5.16 5.81 18.74
CA ILE A 10 5.47 4.59 17.96
C ILE A 10 4.95 3.35 18.68
N ARG A 11 5.10 3.26 20.02
CA ARG A 11 4.62 2.09 20.80
C ARG A 11 3.13 1.81 20.62
N ASP A 12 2.33 2.87 20.45
CA ASP A 12 0.90 2.73 20.26
C ASP A 12 0.58 2.24 18.84
N VAL A 13 1.31 2.74 17.84
CA VAL A 13 1.12 2.37 16.43
C VAL A 13 1.55 0.92 16.18
N VAL A 14 2.67 0.47 16.76
CA VAL A 14 3.17 -0.90 16.57
C VAL A 14 2.41 -1.94 17.40
N ASN A 15 1.62 -1.49 18.38
CA ASN A 15 0.78 -2.40 19.15
C ASN A 15 -0.20 -3.13 18.22
N GLY A 16 -0.20 -4.47 18.29
CA GLY A 16 -1.04 -5.30 17.44
C GLY A 16 -0.69 -5.24 15.95
N TYR A 17 0.55 -4.86 15.60
CA TYR A 17 0.99 -4.87 14.20
C TYR A 17 0.97 -6.27 13.61
N VAL A 18 0.28 -6.39 12.49
CA VAL A 18 0.24 -7.61 11.66
C VAL A 18 0.38 -7.19 10.21
N ASP A 19 1.33 -7.81 9.50
CA ASP A 19 1.47 -7.68 8.04
C ASP A 19 1.11 -9.04 7.41
N SER A 20 -0.09 -9.13 6.88
CA SER A 20 -0.62 -10.32 6.23
C SER A 20 -0.85 -10.03 4.75
N GLN A 21 -0.36 -10.92 3.90
CA GLN A 21 -0.62 -10.81 2.47
C GLN A 21 -2.10 -10.93 2.12
N GLU A 22 -2.87 -11.67 2.93
CA GLU A 22 -4.30 -11.91 2.69
C GLU A 22 -5.18 -10.84 3.37
N ASN A 23 -4.86 -10.49 4.62
CA ASN A 23 -5.72 -9.67 5.47
C ASN A 23 -5.29 -8.20 5.56
N GLY A 24 -4.27 -7.80 4.80
CA GLY A 24 -3.75 -6.44 4.82
C GLY A 24 -2.74 -6.19 5.94
N VAL A 25 -2.47 -4.92 6.21
CA VAL A 25 -1.52 -4.47 7.24
C VAL A 25 -2.27 -3.63 8.25
N VAL A 26 -2.23 -4.04 9.50
CA VAL A 26 -2.93 -3.36 10.60
C VAL A 26 -1.98 -3.04 11.75
N GLY A 27 -2.33 -2.06 12.55
CA GLY A 27 -1.63 -1.65 13.76
C GLY A 27 -2.54 -0.87 14.70
N TYR A 28 -1.96 -0.18 15.69
CA TYR A 28 -2.72 0.64 16.64
C TYR A 28 -3.82 -0.16 17.36
N GLY A 29 -3.44 -1.33 17.90
CA GLY A 29 -4.39 -2.23 18.53
C GLY A 29 -5.43 -2.85 17.58
N GLY A 30 -5.11 -2.96 16.31
CA GLY A 30 -6.02 -3.45 15.24
C GLY A 30 -6.95 -2.37 14.69
N LYS A 31 -6.91 -1.15 15.20
CA LYS A 31 -7.79 -0.05 14.77
C LYS A 31 -7.30 0.71 13.53
N LEU A 32 -6.00 0.62 13.21
CA LEU A 32 -5.42 1.31 12.06
C LEU A 32 -5.23 0.31 10.91
N ASN A 33 -5.93 0.51 9.81
CA ASN A 33 -5.62 -0.13 8.54
C ASN A 33 -4.48 0.66 7.87
N ILE A 34 -3.25 0.12 7.93
CA ILE A 34 -2.04 0.76 7.41
C ILE A 34 -1.98 0.64 5.88
N ARG A 35 -2.59 -0.41 5.31
CA ARG A 35 -2.64 -0.62 3.86
C ARG A 35 -4.09 -0.84 3.40
N PRO A 36 -4.91 0.23 3.37
CA PRO A 36 -6.24 0.16 2.79
C PRO A 36 -6.19 -0.26 1.31
N ALA A 37 -7.32 -0.75 0.78
CA ALA A 37 -7.40 -1.30 -0.58
C ALA A 37 -6.96 -0.31 -1.68
N PHE A 38 -7.11 0.99 -1.46
CA PHE A 38 -6.67 2.04 -2.38
C PHE A 38 -5.16 2.31 -2.33
N GLN A 39 -4.45 1.92 -1.26
CA GLN A 39 -3.01 2.11 -1.15
C GLN A 39 -2.24 1.08 -1.98
N ARG A 40 -1.04 1.48 -2.40
CA ARG A 40 -0.09 0.58 -3.08
C ARG A 40 0.59 -0.37 -2.10
N GLU A 41 1.24 -1.38 -2.65
CA GLU A 41 2.12 -2.26 -1.89
C GLU A 41 3.35 -1.51 -1.34
N PHE A 42 4.03 -2.12 -0.35
CA PHE A 42 5.24 -1.56 0.21
C PHE A 42 6.37 -1.52 -0.85
N VAL A 43 6.89 -0.33 -1.15
CA VAL A 43 7.87 -0.11 -2.23
C VAL A 43 9.20 0.45 -1.76
N TYR A 44 9.36 0.86 -0.49
CA TYR A 44 10.62 1.37 0.01
C TYR A 44 11.71 0.30 -0.08
N LYS A 45 12.83 0.68 -0.71
CA LYS A 45 14.07 -0.10 -0.72
C LYS A 45 14.82 0.13 0.59
N GLU A 46 15.82 -0.69 0.83
CA GLU A 46 16.63 -0.66 2.07
C GLU A 46 17.07 0.76 2.47
N LYS A 47 17.62 1.54 1.53
CA LYS A 47 18.07 2.90 1.79
C LYS A 47 16.97 3.81 2.35
N GLN A 48 15.78 3.75 1.78
CA GLN A 48 14.65 4.59 2.20
C GLN A 48 14.11 4.14 3.56
N ARG A 49 14.01 2.84 3.77
CA ARG A 49 13.59 2.22 5.03
C ARG A 49 14.54 2.57 6.16
N ASN A 50 15.85 2.44 5.91
CA ASN A 50 16.90 2.79 6.89
C ASN A 50 16.86 4.28 7.24
N ALA A 51 16.66 5.18 6.25
CA ALA A 51 16.54 6.61 6.49
C ALA A 51 15.39 7.00 7.42
N VAL A 52 14.26 6.28 7.37
CA VAL A 52 13.15 6.48 8.31
C VAL A 52 13.59 6.16 9.73
N ILE A 53 14.23 5.01 9.93
CA ILE A 53 14.66 4.58 11.28
C ILE A 53 15.77 5.47 11.81
N GLU A 54 16.74 5.87 10.97
CA GLU A 54 17.78 6.83 11.37
C GLU A 54 17.20 8.16 11.83
N THR A 55 16.15 8.64 11.16
CA THR A 55 15.45 9.87 11.55
C THR A 55 14.86 9.76 12.95
N VAL A 56 14.18 8.64 13.23
CA VAL A 56 13.60 8.35 14.54
C VAL A 56 14.68 8.23 15.62
N VAL A 57 15.73 7.47 15.35
CA VAL A 57 16.86 7.28 16.33
C VAL A 57 17.56 8.59 16.66
N LYS A 58 17.70 9.49 15.67
CA LYS A 58 18.30 10.83 15.88
C LYS A 58 17.34 11.83 16.54
N GLY A 59 16.08 11.47 16.73
CA GLY A 59 15.05 12.39 17.23
C GLY A 59 14.73 13.54 16.25
N PHE A 60 15.04 13.37 14.96
CA PHE A 60 14.71 14.33 13.92
C PHE A 60 13.23 14.25 13.54
N PRO A 61 12.59 15.36 13.12
CA PRO A 61 11.19 15.32 12.75
C PRO A 61 10.96 14.48 11.50
N LEU A 62 10.05 13.51 11.59
CA LEU A 62 9.44 12.88 10.43
C LEU A 62 8.34 13.77 9.87
N ASN A 63 8.15 13.73 8.55
CA ASN A 63 7.00 14.39 7.94
C ASN A 63 5.70 13.87 8.57
N VAL A 64 4.74 14.76 8.73
CA VAL A 64 3.40 14.44 9.23
C VAL A 64 2.74 13.31 8.44
N MET A 65 1.87 12.56 9.09
CA MET A 65 1.08 11.49 8.50
C MET A 65 -0.40 11.85 8.55
N TYR A 66 -1.21 11.23 7.70
CA TYR A 66 -2.63 11.52 7.63
C TYR A 66 -3.43 10.24 7.76
N TRP A 67 -4.30 10.21 8.76
CA TRP A 67 -5.25 9.12 8.99
C TRP A 67 -6.65 9.64 8.75
N VAL A 68 -7.53 8.77 8.31
CA VAL A 68 -8.96 9.05 8.18
C VAL A 68 -9.69 8.18 9.17
N GLU A 69 -10.57 8.79 9.95
CA GLU A 69 -11.44 8.09 10.89
C GLU A 69 -12.72 7.63 10.19
N ASP A 70 -13.14 6.40 10.46
CA ASP A 70 -14.43 5.86 10.04
C ASP A 70 -15.51 6.10 11.12
N GLU A 71 -16.75 5.73 10.81
CA GLU A 71 -17.90 5.90 11.72
C GLU A 71 -17.80 5.01 12.98
N ASN A 72 -16.95 4.01 12.99
CA ASN A 72 -16.74 3.04 14.08
C ASN A 72 -15.54 3.40 14.97
N GLY A 73 -14.84 4.50 14.70
CA GLY A 73 -13.64 4.92 15.41
C GLY A 73 -12.40 4.10 15.05
N ASN A 74 -12.40 3.46 13.87
CA ASN A 74 -11.20 2.90 13.25
C ASN A 74 -10.59 3.91 12.29
N TYR A 75 -9.36 3.65 11.89
CA TYR A 75 -8.56 4.54 11.07
C TYR A 75 -8.07 3.85 9.81
N GLU A 76 -8.04 4.60 8.72
CA GLU A 76 -7.32 4.23 7.49
C GLU A 76 -6.18 5.21 7.27
N LEU A 77 -5.01 4.69 6.95
CA LEU A 77 -3.84 5.52 6.69
C LEU A 77 -3.93 6.10 5.28
N LEU A 78 -4.03 7.44 5.19
CA LEU A 78 -4.13 8.16 3.93
C LEU A 78 -2.76 8.51 3.34
N ASP A 79 -1.84 9.02 4.18
CA ASP A 79 -0.42 9.20 3.83
C ASP A 79 0.49 8.82 4.98
N GLY A 80 1.70 8.36 4.65
CA GLY A 80 2.70 7.87 5.59
C GLY A 80 2.83 6.35 5.64
N GLN A 81 2.14 5.61 4.78
CA GLN A 81 2.16 4.15 4.73
C GLN A 81 3.57 3.57 4.76
N GLN A 82 4.43 4.04 3.87
CA GLN A 82 5.79 3.51 3.74
C GLN A 82 6.63 3.75 5.00
N ARG A 83 6.45 4.90 5.63
CA ARG A 83 7.11 5.26 6.91
C ARG A 83 6.59 4.40 8.04
N THR A 84 5.27 4.27 8.17
CA THR A 84 4.62 3.46 9.21
C THR A 84 5.03 1.99 9.11
N ILE A 85 4.98 1.40 7.91
CA ILE A 85 5.41 0.00 7.71
C ILE A 85 6.90 -0.16 8.05
N SER A 86 7.77 0.78 7.64
CA SER A 86 9.20 0.71 7.97
C SER A 86 9.44 0.70 9.48
N ILE A 87 8.73 1.53 10.23
CA ILE A 87 8.82 1.60 11.69
C ILE A 87 8.33 0.30 12.30
N CYS A 88 7.15 -0.18 11.89
CA CYS A 88 6.57 -1.41 12.42
C CYS A 88 7.46 -2.63 12.14
N GLN A 89 7.96 -2.78 10.92
CA GLN A 89 8.88 -3.85 10.54
C GLN A 89 10.18 -3.81 11.35
N TYR A 90 10.75 -2.61 11.60
CA TYR A 90 11.97 -2.51 12.42
C TYR A 90 11.72 -2.93 13.86
N VAL A 91 10.65 -2.46 14.48
CA VAL A 91 10.28 -2.82 15.86
C VAL A 91 9.94 -4.31 15.98
N ASN A 92 9.31 -4.87 14.93
CA ASN A 92 9.00 -6.31 14.86
C ASN A 92 10.26 -7.19 14.64
N GLY A 93 11.38 -6.58 14.20
CA GLY A 93 12.64 -7.29 13.97
C GLY A 93 12.80 -7.86 12.56
N ASP A 94 12.00 -7.42 11.60
CA ASP A 94 12.02 -7.93 10.22
C ASP A 94 13.26 -7.46 9.45
N PHE A 95 13.95 -6.43 9.93
CA PHE A 95 15.24 -5.98 9.42
C PHE A 95 16.10 -5.30 10.48
N SER A 96 17.36 -5.03 10.15
CA SER A 96 18.32 -4.35 11.01
C SER A 96 18.81 -3.05 10.40
N LEU A 97 19.08 -2.05 11.23
CA LEU A 97 19.76 -0.81 10.85
C LEU A 97 21.25 -0.93 11.25
N ASN A 98 22.17 -0.77 10.28
CA ASN A 98 23.61 -0.87 10.51
C ASN A 98 24.00 -2.14 11.32
N SER A 99 23.44 -3.28 10.92
CA SER A 99 23.61 -4.60 11.57
C SER A 99 23.07 -4.68 13.01
N ARG A 100 22.27 -3.71 13.46
CA ARG A 100 21.61 -3.72 14.76
C ARG A 100 20.10 -3.87 14.59
N ALA A 101 19.57 -5.01 14.97
CA ALA A 101 18.13 -5.25 15.04
C ALA A 101 17.54 -4.61 16.32
N PHE A 102 16.26 -4.24 16.29
CA PHE A 102 15.57 -3.60 17.40
C PHE A 102 15.70 -4.40 18.71
N HIS A 103 15.56 -5.72 18.68
CA HIS A 103 15.65 -6.58 19.87
C HIS A 103 17.06 -6.58 20.49
N ASN A 104 18.11 -6.23 19.74
CA ASN A 104 19.50 -6.12 20.22
C ASN A 104 19.85 -4.75 20.83
N LEU A 105 18.91 -3.81 20.84
CA LEU A 105 19.09 -2.50 21.45
C LEU A 105 18.97 -2.60 22.98
N THR A 106 19.61 -1.65 23.68
CA THR A 106 19.40 -1.47 25.11
C THR A 106 17.95 -1.00 25.38
N GLU A 107 17.46 -1.22 26.60
CA GLU A 107 16.10 -0.77 26.98
C GLU A 107 15.93 0.75 26.83
N THR A 108 16.99 1.52 27.09
CA THR A 108 16.98 2.99 26.89
C THR A 108 16.78 3.33 25.41
N GLU A 109 17.53 2.69 24.52
CA GLU A 109 17.42 2.91 23.06
C GLU A 109 16.05 2.46 22.52
N LYS A 110 15.54 1.32 23.00
CA LYS A 110 14.20 0.85 22.65
C LYS A 110 13.13 1.84 23.07
N ASN A 111 13.20 2.32 24.31
CA ASN A 111 12.23 3.29 24.81
C ASN A 111 12.32 4.62 24.07
N GLN A 112 13.52 5.09 23.72
CA GLN A 112 13.69 6.29 22.88
C GLN A 112 12.95 6.18 21.55
N ILE A 113 13.04 5.02 20.89
CA ILE A 113 12.33 4.75 19.63
C ILE A 113 10.83 4.63 19.88
N LEU A 114 10.42 3.83 20.87
CA LEU A 114 9.01 3.57 21.16
C LEU A 114 8.26 4.81 21.65
N ASP A 115 8.92 5.72 22.35
CA ASP A 115 8.33 6.98 22.83
C ASP A 115 8.40 8.12 21.82
N TYR A 116 9.02 7.90 20.66
CA TYR A 116 9.07 8.91 19.61
C TYR A 116 7.66 9.31 19.15
N PRO A 117 7.32 10.63 19.18
CA PRO A 117 6.00 11.11 18.78
C PRO A 117 5.89 11.19 17.25
N LEU A 118 4.92 10.51 16.70
CA LEU A 118 4.49 10.68 15.32
C LEU A 118 3.43 11.78 15.26
N MET A 119 3.65 12.75 14.38
CA MET A 119 2.70 13.84 14.13
C MET A 119 1.65 13.36 13.13
N ILE A 120 0.42 13.20 13.57
CA ILE A 120 -0.65 12.58 12.79
C ILE A 120 -1.84 13.52 12.71
N TYR A 121 -2.22 13.91 11.50
CA TYR A 121 -3.49 14.55 11.25
C TYR A 121 -4.60 13.51 11.10
N ILE A 122 -5.59 13.55 11.98
CA ILE A 122 -6.83 12.78 11.86
C ILE A 122 -7.84 13.60 11.09
N CYS A 123 -8.31 13.04 9.98
CA CYS A 123 -9.17 13.68 9.01
C CYS A 123 -10.55 13.03 9.03
N ASN A 124 -11.60 13.82 9.25
CA ASN A 124 -12.99 13.40 9.21
C ASN A 124 -13.69 14.07 8.02
N GLY A 125 -14.26 13.28 7.11
CA GLY A 125 -14.94 13.77 5.92
C GLY A 125 -15.66 12.64 5.19
N ASN A 126 -16.45 12.99 4.17
CA ASN A 126 -17.09 12.00 3.31
C ASN A 126 -16.05 11.37 2.33
N ASP A 127 -16.43 10.26 1.70
CA ASP A 127 -15.50 9.49 0.83
C ASP A 127 -14.98 10.30 -0.36
N LYS A 128 -15.79 11.22 -0.89
CA LYS A 128 -15.35 12.12 -1.95
C LYS A 128 -14.25 13.07 -1.48
N GLU A 129 -14.42 13.69 -0.31
CA GLU A 129 -13.41 14.59 0.28
C GLU A 129 -12.12 13.84 0.62
N LYS A 130 -12.23 12.59 1.12
CA LYS A 130 -11.10 11.72 1.41
C LYS A 130 -10.31 11.41 0.13
N LEU A 131 -11.02 11.03 -0.94
CA LEU A 131 -10.41 10.70 -2.22
C LEU A 131 -9.76 11.92 -2.90
N ASP A 132 -10.42 13.08 -2.88
CA ASP A 132 -9.87 14.31 -3.43
C ASP A 132 -8.61 14.74 -2.67
N TRP A 133 -8.63 14.62 -1.33
CA TRP A 133 -7.45 14.89 -0.51
C TRP A 133 -6.31 13.90 -0.77
N PHE A 134 -6.61 12.61 -0.89
CA PHE A 134 -5.62 11.58 -1.23
C PHE A 134 -4.88 11.87 -2.54
N LYS A 135 -5.59 12.35 -3.57
CA LYS A 135 -4.98 12.77 -4.83
C LYS A 135 -4.01 13.95 -4.62
N ILE A 136 -4.40 14.93 -3.82
CA ILE A 136 -3.60 16.14 -3.57
C ILE A 136 -2.35 15.83 -2.76
N ILE A 137 -2.47 15.07 -1.67
CA ILE A 137 -1.37 14.84 -0.73
C ILE A 137 -0.24 13.99 -1.33
N ASN A 138 -0.57 13.10 -2.27
CA ASN A 138 0.42 12.25 -2.94
C ASN A 138 1.29 12.99 -3.99
N ILE A 139 1.05 14.29 -4.23
CA ILE A 139 1.86 15.11 -5.14
C ILE A 139 3.28 15.35 -4.59
N ALA A 140 3.45 15.35 -3.27
CA ALA A 140 4.71 15.75 -2.61
C ALA A 140 5.71 14.59 -2.36
N GLY A 141 5.32 13.32 -2.62
CA GLY A 141 6.12 12.13 -2.32
C GLY A 141 6.57 11.36 -3.57
N VAL A 142 6.75 10.04 -3.43
CA VAL A 142 6.86 9.17 -4.60
C VAL A 142 5.53 9.19 -5.32
N GLN A 143 5.47 9.86 -6.46
CA GLN A 143 4.23 10.05 -7.22
C GLN A 143 3.54 8.71 -7.49
N LEU A 144 2.23 8.69 -7.27
CA LEU A 144 1.40 7.57 -7.68
C LEU A 144 1.38 7.49 -9.20
N LYS A 145 1.45 6.28 -9.71
CA LYS A 145 1.15 5.99 -11.11
C LYS A 145 -0.36 6.14 -11.34
N GLU A 146 -0.75 6.35 -12.59
CA GLU A 146 -2.17 6.50 -12.95
C GLU A 146 -3.01 5.32 -12.48
N GLN A 147 -2.48 4.09 -12.61
CA GLN A 147 -3.20 2.90 -12.15
C GLN A 147 -3.35 2.86 -10.62
N GLU A 148 -2.37 3.36 -9.86
CA GLU A 148 -2.50 3.48 -8.41
C GLU A 148 -3.61 4.46 -8.01
N LEU A 149 -3.80 5.54 -8.78
CA LEU A 149 -4.92 6.48 -8.61
C LEU A 149 -6.26 5.86 -9.01
N ARG A 150 -6.33 5.12 -10.14
CA ARG A 150 -7.54 4.38 -10.54
C ARG A 150 -7.94 3.37 -9.46
N ASN A 151 -6.98 2.67 -8.85
CA ASN A 151 -7.24 1.74 -7.77
C ASN A 151 -7.89 2.41 -6.55
N ALA A 152 -7.57 3.67 -6.28
CA ALA A 152 -8.21 4.42 -5.20
C ALA A 152 -9.66 4.80 -5.53
N ILE A 153 -9.94 5.11 -6.81
CA ILE A 153 -11.28 5.52 -7.26
C ILE A 153 -12.23 4.32 -7.33
N TYR A 154 -11.75 3.20 -7.87
CA TYR A 154 -12.55 2.00 -8.15
C TYR A 154 -12.28 0.90 -7.13
N THR A 155 -12.08 1.27 -5.86
CA THR A 155 -11.86 0.30 -4.79
C THR A 155 -13.09 -0.59 -4.58
N GLY A 156 -12.87 -1.88 -4.32
CA GLY A 156 -13.93 -2.86 -4.13
C GLY A 156 -13.40 -4.28 -4.03
N GLU A 157 -14.30 -5.26 -3.86
CA GLU A 157 -13.95 -6.68 -3.76
C GLU A 157 -13.24 -7.17 -5.01
N TRP A 158 -13.74 -6.81 -6.18
CA TRP A 158 -13.14 -7.15 -7.46
C TRP A 158 -11.68 -6.68 -7.58
N LEU A 159 -11.41 -5.41 -7.23
CA LEU A 159 -10.05 -4.88 -7.27
C LEU A 159 -9.14 -5.59 -6.25
N SER A 160 -9.66 -5.87 -5.07
CA SER A 160 -8.91 -6.60 -4.03
C SER A 160 -8.50 -7.99 -4.50
N ASP A 161 -9.41 -8.69 -5.20
CA ASP A 161 -9.13 -9.99 -5.80
C ASP A 161 -8.17 -9.86 -7.01
N ALA A 162 -8.37 -8.88 -7.90
CA ALA A 162 -7.45 -8.61 -9.01
C ALA A 162 -6.01 -8.37 -8.52
N LYS A 163 -5.82 -7.63 -7.44
CA LYS A 163 -4.50 -7.37 -6.85
C LYS A 163 -3.80 -8.63 -6.36
N ARG A 164 -4.50 -9.68 -6.00
CA ARG A 164 -3.89 -10.99 -5.64
C ARG A 164 -3.18 -11.61 -6.83
N TYR A 165 -3.76 -11.49 -8.03
CA TYR A 165 -3.18 -12.03 -9.25
C TYR A 165 -2.03 -11.18 -9.80
N PHE A 166 -2.15 -9.84 -9.72
CA PHE A 166 -1.36 -8.92 -10.54
C PHE A 166 -0.44 -7.95 -9.79
N SER A 167 -0.61 -7.76 -8.48
CA SER A 167 -0.02 -6.60 -7.78
C SER A 167 0.84 -6.95 -6.57
N LYS A 168 1.09 -8.22 -6.30
CA LYS A 168 1.92 -8.66 -5.17
C LYS A 168 3.25 -9.22 -5.64
N ASN A 169 4.30 -9.04 -4.86
CA ASN A 169 5.58 -9.67 -5.12
C ASN A 169 5.42 -11.20 -5.23
N GLY A 170 5.95 -11.78 -6.33
CA GLY A 170 5.81 -13.20 -6.59
C GLY A 170 4.40 -13.65 -6.97
N CYS A 171 3.51 -12.73 -7.34
CA CYS A 171 2.17 -13.07 -7.80
C CYS A 171 2.20 -13.96 -9.05
N VAL A 172 1.10 -14.68 -9.26
CA VAL A 172 1.00 -15.64 -10.35
C VAL A 172 1.15 -15.02 -11.74
N ALA A 173 0.74 -13.76 -11.93
CA ALA A 173 0.94 -13.03 -13.18
C ALA A 173 2.43 -12.77 -13.46
N TYR A 174 3.19 -12.39 -12.45
CA TYR A 174 4.63 -12.21 -12.56
C TYR A 174 5.33 -13.52 -12.89
N LEU A 175 5.02 -14.59 -12.16
CA LEU A 175 5.63 -15.92 -12.40
C LEU A 175 5.37 -16.43 -13.81
N LEU A 176 4.18 -16.15 -14.36
CA LEU A 176 3.79 -16.60 -15.70
C LEU A 176 4.41 -15.75 -16.81
N ALA A 177 4.59 -14.44 -16.61
CA ALA A 177 4.81 -13.51 -17.71
C ALA A 177 6.08 -12.65 -17.62
N ASN A 178 6.93 -12.82 -16.59
CA ASN A 178 8.13 -12.00 -16.40
C ASN A 178 9.18 -12.07 -17.52
N LYS A 179 9.10 -13.07 -18.39
CA LYS A 179 9.93 -13.18 -19.61
C LYS A 179 9.41 -12.29 -20.75
N TYR A 180 8.14 -11.91 -20.72
CA TYR A 180 7.44 -11.25 -21.82
C TYR A 180 6.98 -9.84 -21.46
N LEU A 181 6.79 -9.55 -20.16
CA LEU A 181 6.35 -8.25 -19.67
C LEU A 181 7.41 -7.61 -18.78
N ASN A 182 7.63 -6.34 -19.03
CA ASN A 182 8.42 -5.47 -18.17
C ASN A 182 7.50 -4.75 -17.18
N GLY A 183 8.04 -4.36 -16.02
CA GLY A 183 7.34 -3.56 -15.04
C GLY A 183 7.42 -4.10 -13.61
N GLU A 184 6.97 -3.29 -12.68
CA GLU A 184 6.97 -3.59 -11.25
C GLU A 184 5.53 -3.93 -10.80
N VAL A 185 5.29 -5.17 -10.40
CA VAL A 185 3.95 -5.64 -9.97
C VAL A 185 3.40 -4.83 -8.80
N ASN A 186 4.25 -4.48 -7.84
CA ASN A 186 3.88 -3.66 -6.69
C ASN A 186 3.61 -2.17 -7.04
N ARG A 187 3.98 -1.75 -8.26
CA ARG A 187 3.63 -0.46 -8.86
C ARG A 187 2.48 -0.57 -9.84
N GLN A 188 1.75 -1.68 -9.82
CA GLN A 188 0.53 -1.97 -10.58
C GLN A 188 0.73 -2.14 -12.08
N ASP A 189 1.96 -2.25 -12.59
CA ASP A 189 2.24 -2.30 -14.03
C ASP A 189 1.59 -3.50 -14.73
N TYR A 190 1.57 -4.67 -14.08
CA TYR A 190 0.92 -5.87 -14.62
C TYR A 190 -0.61 -5.73 -14.64
N LEU A 191 -1.19 -5.16 -13.59
CA LEU A 191 -2.63 -4.89 -13.54
C LEU A 191 -3.02 -3.87 -14.61
N GLU A 192 -2.31 -2.76 -14.75
CA GLU A 192 -2.55 -1.76 -15.79
C GLU A 192 -2.47 -2.37 -17.19
N THR A 193 -1.46 -3.21 -17.42
CA THR A 193 -1.27 -3.88 -18.71
C THR A 193 -2.47 -4.75 -19.09
N VAL A 194 -2.92 -5.64 -18.20
CA VAL A 194 -4.06 -6.51 -18.53
C VAL A 194 -5.36 -5.72 -18.67
N LEU A 195 -5.54 -4.67 -17.86
CA LEU A 195 -6.71 -3.79 -17.98
C LEU A 195 -6.72 -3.04 -19.32
N SER A 196 -5.57 -2.55 -19.77
CA SER A 196 -5.47 -1.89 -21.09
C SER A 196 -5.77 -2.86 -22.22
N TRP A 197 -5.35 -4.12 -22.15
CA TRP A 197 -5.63 -5.12 -23.16
C TRP A 197 -7.12 -5.47 -23.23
N ILE A 198 -7.74 -5.73 -22.07
CA ILE A 198 -9.13 -6.17 -22.07
C ILE A 198 -10.08 -5.02 -22.45
N SER A 199 -9.83 -3.80 -21.96
CA SER A 199 -10.63 -2.63 -22.31
C SER A 199 -10.51 -2.29 -23.80
N ALA A 200 -9.31 -2.40 -24.38
CA ALA A 200 -9.12 -2.23 -25.82
C ALA A 200 -9.86 -3.30 -26.63
N ARG A 201 -9.85 -4.57 -26.19
CA ARG A 201 -10.60 -5.65 -26.81
C ARG A 201 -12.11 -5.40 -26.78
N GLU A 202 -12.61 -4.86 -25.68
CA GLU A 202 -14.04 -4.55 -25.52
C GLU A 202 -14.46 -3.22 -26.11
N GLY A 203 -13.49 -2.41 -26.59
CA GLY A 203 -13.75 -1.10 -27.21
C GLY A 203 -14.22 -0.03 -26.22
N ILE A 204 -13.87 -0.16 -24.94
CA ILE A 204 -14.23 0.79 -23.88
C ILE A 204 -12.96 1.39 -23.25
N LYS A 205 -13.11 2.44 -22.45
CA LYS A 205 -12.00 2.99 -21.67
C LYS A 205 -11.69 2.10 -20.48
N LEU A 206 -10.44 2.14 -20.01
CA LEU A 206 -9.99 1.38 -18.86
C LEU A 206 -10.79 1.74 -17.59
N GLU A 207 -11.08 3.02 -17.42
CA GLU A 207 -11.88 3.54 -16.31
C GLU A 207 -13.32 2.98 -16.33
N ASP A 208 -13.93 2.89 -17.53
CA ASP A 208 -15.26 2.33 -17.69
C ASP A 208 -15.26 0.83 -17.35
N TYR A 209 -14.23 0.09 -17.77
CA TYR A 209 -14.07 -1.32 -17.42
C TYR A 209 -13.99 -1.50 -15.90
N MET A 210 -13.15 -0.73 -15.21
CA MET A 210 -13.02 -0.80 -13.74
C MET A 210 -14.31 -0.41 -13.03
N SER A 211 -15.04 0.59 -13.54
CA SER A 211 -16.32 1.03 -12.98
C SER A 211 -17.42 -0.04 -13.11
N ILE A 212 -17.49 -0.71 -14.25
CA ILE A 212 -18.48 -1.79 -14.50
C ILE A 212 -18.25 -2.95 -13.54
N HIS A 213 -17.00 -3.32 -13.31
CA HIS A 213 -16.64 -4.50 -12.51
C HIS A 213 -16.42 -4.19 -11.02
N GLN A 214 -16.47 -2.92 -10.59
CA GLN A 214 -16.13 -2.50 -9.21
C GLN A 214 -16.82 -3.32 -8.13
N HIS A 215 -18.06 -3.72 -8.36
CA HIS A 215 -18.91 -4.45 -7.39
C HIS A 215 -18.95 -5.97 -7.61
N ASP A 216 -18.17 -6.49 -8.56
CA ASP A 216 -18.07 -7.93 -8.76
C ASP A 216 -17.29 -8.57 -7.58
N SER A 217 -17.64 -9.79 -7.22
CA SER A 217 -17.03 -10.48 -6.08
C SER A 217 -15.62 -11.02 -6.37
N HIS A 218 -15.25 -11.19 -7.65
CA HIS A 218 -13.95 -11.74 -8.04
C HIS A 218 -13.51 -11.28 -9.43
N ALA A 219 -12.17 -11.28 -9.65
CA ALA A 219 -11.53 -10.91 -10.90
C ALA A 219 -11.03 -12.14 -11.71
N THR A 220 -11.57 -13.32 -11.45
CA THR A 220 -11.19 -14.56 -12.16
C THR A 220 -11.29 -14.44 -13.69
N PRO A 221 -12.31 -13.79 -14.30
CA PRO A 221 -12.37 -13.61 -15.74
C PRO A 221 -11.19 -12.79 -16.29
N LEU A 222 -10.74 -11.76 -15.57
CA LEU A 222 -9.57 -10.96 -15.94
C LEU A 222 -8.28 -11.80 -15.91
N TRP A 223 -8.15 -12.65 -14.88
CA TRP A 223 -7.03 -13.57 -14.77
C TRP A 223 -7.00 -14.60 -15.91
N GLN A 224 -8.14 -15.22 -16.22
CA GLN A 224 -8.26 -16.19 -17.31
C GLN A 224 -7.91 -15.55 -18.67
N TYR A 225 -8.36 -14.32 -18.90
CA TYR A 225 -7.99 -13.56 -20.09
C TYR A 225 -6.48 -13.36 -20.18
N PHE A 226 -5.85 -12.88 -19.11
CA PHE A 226 -4.39 -12.71 -19.05
C PHE A 226 -3.65 -14.02 -19.36
N GLN A 227 -4.03 -15.13 -18.72
CA GLN A 227 -3.45 -16.44 -18.97
C GLN A 227 -3.56 -16.83 -20.45
N SER A 228 -4.71 -16.62 -21.07
CA SER A 228 -4.93 -16.96 -22.48
C SER A 228 -4.01 -16.18 -23.41
N VAL A 229 -3.79 -14.91 -23.15
CA VAL A 229 -2.88 -14.04 -23.93
C VAL A 229 -1.42 -14.52 -23.74
N ILE A 230 -0.97 -14.72 -22.51
CA ILE A 230 0.42 -15.14 -22.26
C ILE A 230 0.71 -16.55 -22.81
N ASN A 231 -0.21 -17.49 -22.66
CA ASN A 231 -0.07 -18.83 -23.24
C ASN A 231 0.02 -18.78 -24.76
N TRP A 232 -0.75 -17.92 -25.39
CA TRP A 232 -0.65 -17.69 -26.84
C TRP A 232 0.75 -17.13 -27.21
N VAL A 233 1.22 -16.11 -26.47
CA VAL A 233 2.58 -15.53 -26.68
C VAL A 233 3.65 -16.62 -26.52
N GLN A 234 3.56 -17.47 -25.51
CA GLN A 234 4.51 -18.59 -25.27
C GLN A 234 4.51 -19.59 -26.42
N THR A 235 3.38 -19.80 -27.10
CA THR A 235 3.29 -20.70 -28.26
C THR A 235 4.01 -20.12 -29.48
N ILE A 236 3.98 -18.80 -29.65
CA ILE A 236 4.60 -18.10 -30.79
C ILE A 236 6.09 -17.79 -30.52
N PHE A 237 6.43 -17.48 -29.28
CA PHE A 237 7.77 -17.06 -28.84
C PHE A 237 8.23 -17.93 -27.66
N PRO A 238 8.58 -19.20 -27.88
CA PRO A 238 8.94 -20.15 -26.82
C PRO A 238 10.23 -19.80 -26.05
#